data_853199385c398ceacde244f89c88eb6a
#
_entry.id   853199385c398ceacde244f89c88eb6a
#
_cell.length_a   1.000
_cell.length_b   1.000
_cell.length_c   1.000
_cell.angle_alpha   90.00
_cell.angle_beta   90.00
_cell.angle_gamma   90.00
#
_symmetry.space_group_name_H-M   'P 1'
#
loop_
_entity.id
_entity.type
_entity.pdbx_description
1 polymer ?
#
loop_
_entity_poly.entity_id
_entity_poly.type
_entity_poly.pdbx_seq_one_letter_code
_entity_poly.pdbx_strand_id
1 'polypeptide(L)'
;MLGTGPKSFLTLSYAQPILIEQTLENHIPGVNYTFGFGRRNLFRFDGKNIDLGLEINWVDFASDIEGKNFQTLSYFLVAQIDPRIAWPWVPSNMETGIKIGAGLVSPGYGFTIGGLSVFNLLPTPIIIGLKTEFNWVSGIIDEDTKTYWANIGLIFGINIQDKLPEIFDIDLPNIFDIF
;
A
#
# COMPACT_ATOMS: atom_id res chain seq x y z
N MET A 1 -21.85 -2.77 19.61
CA MET A 1 -21.78 -2.62 18.14
C MET A 1 -20.87 -1.44 17.88
N LEU A 2 -19.65 -1.67 17.44
CA LEU A 2 -18.77 -0.61 16.97
C LEU A 2 -19.31 -0.17 15.61
N GLY A 3 -19.53 1.12 15.45
CA GLY A 3 -20.16 1.70 14.27
C GLY A 3 -19.48 1.27 12.99
N THR A 4 -20.27 0.80 12.04
CA THR A 4 -19.87 0.35 10.70
C THR A 4 -19.67 1.52 9.73
N GLY A 5 -19.50 2.74 10.25
CA GLY A 5 -19.26 3.92 9.42
C GLY A 5 -17.91 3.88 8.70
N PRO A 6 -17.80 4.60 7.58
CA PRO A 6 -16.53 4.72 6.87
C PRO A 6 -15.46 5.28 7.81
N LYS A 7 -14.27 4.70 7.75
CA LYS A 7 -13.14 5.07 8.59
C LYS A 7 -12.02 5.56 7.70
N SER A 8 -11.51 6.74 7.99
CA SER A 8 -10.23 7.17 7.42
C SER A 8 -9.09 6.48 8.14
N PHE A 9 -7.99 6.31 7.47
CA PHE A 9 -6.78 5.78 8.06
C PHE A 9 -5.57 6.66 7.69
N LEU A 10 -4.64 6.71 8.62
CA LEU A 10 -3.29 7.23 8.39
C LEU A 10 -2.31 6.11 8.74
N THR A 11 -1.32 5.93 7.89
CA THR A 11 -0.29 4.91 8.10
C THR A 11 1.09 5.47 7.88
N LEU A 12 2.04 4.95 8.63
CA LEU A 12 3.46 5.12 8.40
C LEU A 12 4.08 3.73 8.33
N SER A 13 4.87 3.47 7.31
CA SER A 13 5.58 2.21 7.24
C SER A 13 7.06 2.41 6.98
N TYR A 14 7.79 1.46 7.49
CA TYR A 14 9.22 1.27 7.34
C TYR A 14 9.43 -0.08 6.69
N ALA A 15 10.07 -0.13 5.55
CA ALA A 15 10.29 -1.36 4.83
C ALA A 15 11.73 -1.44 4.30
N GLN A 16 12.22 -2.67 4.21
CA GLN A 16 13.53 -2.97 3.67
C GLN A 16 13.38 -3.78 2.38
N PRO A 17 14.08 -3.42 1.32
CA PRO A 17 14.16 -4.24 0.13
C PRO A 17 14.82 -5.58 0.44
N ILE A 18 14.19 -6.66 0.00
CA ILE A 18 14.66 -8.04 0.19
C ILE A 18 15.01 -8.74 -1.12
N LEU A 19 14.47 -8.24 -2.22
CA LEU A 19 14.75 -8.71 -3.57
C LEU A 19 14.93 -7.47 -4.44
N ILE A 20 16.02 -7.42 -5.20
CA ILE A 20 16.40 -6.29 -6.03
C ILE A 20 16.81 -6.82 -7.39
N GLU A 21 16.34 -6.19 -8.44
CA GLU A 21 16.68 -6.54 -9.82
C GLU A 21 18.09 -6.08 -10.18
N GLN A 22 18.69 -6.73 -11.18
CA GLN A 22 20.08 -6.51 -11.59
C GLN A 22 20.45 -5.06 -11.90
N THR A 23 19.53 -4.24 -12.38
CA THR A 23 19.81 -2.80 -12.63
C THR A 23 20.16 -2.05 -11.35
N LEU A 24 19.75 -2.56 -10.21
CA LEU A 24 20.06 -2.04 -8.88
C LEU A 24 21.06 -2.92 -8.11
N GLU A 25 21.65 -3.94 -8.74
CA GLU A 25 22.54 -4.91 -8.06
C GLU A 25 23.77 -4.23 -7.43
N ASN A 26 24.24 -3.14 -8.03
CA ASN A 26 25.35 -2.33 -7.51
C ASN A 26 24.91 -1.25 -6.51
N HIS A 27 23.65 -1.28 -6.07
CA HIS A 27 23.11 -0.33 -5.11
C HIS A 27 22.94 -1.01 -3.76
N ILE A 28 23.33 -0.32 -2.71
CA ILE A 28 23.08 -0.74 -1.34
C ILE A 28 21.62 -0.37 -1.02
N PRO A 29 20.75 -1.34 -0.75
CA PRO A 29 19.37 -1.05 -0.45
C PRO A 29 19.28 -0.28 0.86
N GLY A 30 18.79 0.94 0.78
CA GLY A 30 18.42 1.74 1.92
C GLY A 30 17.03 1.37 2.43
N VAL A 31 16.52 2.20 3.29
CA VAL A 31 15.21 2.01 3.90
C VAL A 31 14.15 2.73 3.09
N ASN A 32 13.02 2.07 2.89
CA ASN A 32 11.86 2.67 2.25
C ASN A 32 10.86 3.10 3.33
N TYR A 33 10.48 4.36 3.30
CA TYR A 33 9.44 4.92 4.14
C TYR A 33 8.20 5.17 3.30
N THR A 34 7.03 4.81 3.84
CA THR A 34 5.75 5.11 3.20
C THR A 34 4.85 5.83 4.19
N PHE A 35 4.33 6.97 3.77
CA PHE A 35 3.20 7.62 4.43
C PHE A 35 1.94 7.36 3.61
N GLY A 36 0.94 6.77 4.23
CA GLY A 36 -0.34 6.44 3.60
C GLY A 36 -1.49 7.13 4.28
N PHE A 37 -2.45 7.58 3.50
CA PHE A 37 -3.75 8.02 4.00
C PHE A 37 -4.85 7.59 3.05
N GLY A 38 -6.01 7.30 3.59
CA GLY A 38 -7.11 6.85 2.77
C GLY A 38 -8.39 6.63 3.54
N ARG A 39 -9.35 6.05 2.87
CA ARG A 39 -10.66 5.77 3.40
C ARG A 39 -11.01 4.30 3.22
N ARG A 40 -11.48 3.69 4.27
CA ARG A 40 -11.93 2.30 4.26
C ARG A 40 -13.36 2.21 3.74
N ASN A 41 -13.65 1.10 3.09
CA ASN A 41 -14.99 0.77 2.58
C ASN A 41 -15.55 1.86 1.66
N LEU A 42 -14.68 2.49 0.84
CA LEU A 42 -15.12 3.53 -0.07
C LEU A 42 -15.99 2.98 -1.21
N PHE A 43 -15.66 1.78 -1.66
CA PHE A 43 -16.42 1.07 -2.68
C PHE A 43 -16.74 -0.34 -2.20
N ARG A 44 -17.78 -0.92 -2.81
CA ARG A 44 -18.12 -2.32 -2.63
C ARG A 44 -18.20 -3.00 -4.00
N PHE A 45 -17.49 -4.11 -4.14
CA PHE A 45 -17.50 -4.90 -5.36
C PHE A 45 -17.63 -6.38 -5.01
N ASP A 46 -18.62 -7.06 -5.58
CA ASP A 46 -18.90 -8.47 -5.32
C ASP A 46 -18.94 -8.81 -3.81
N GLY A 47 -19.63 -7.98 -3.05
CA GLY A 47 -19.73 -8.15 -1.59
C GLY A 47 -18.46 -7.87 -0.79
N LYS A 48 -17.36 -7.49 -1.44
CA LYS A 48 -16.08 -7.16 -0.81
C LYS A 48 -15.89 -5.65 -0.73
N ASN A 49 -15.46 -5.19 0.41
CA ASN A 49 -15.15 -3.79 0.60
C ASN A 49 -13.79 -3.46 -0.02
N ILE A 50 -13.72 -2.31 -0.66
CA ILE A 50 -12.50 -1.77 -1.26
C ILE A 50 -12.15 -0.49 -0.54
N ASP A 51 -10.96 -0.46 0.03
CA ASP A 51 -10.35 0.72 0.59
C ASP A 51 -9.58 1.47 -0.50
N LEU A 52 -9.62 2.79 -0.48
CA LEU A 52 -8.86 3.61 -1.41
C LEU A 52 -7.98 4.58 -0.62
N GLY A 53 -6.75 4.75 -1.08
CA GLY A 53 -5.79 5.63 -0.43
C GLY A 53 -4.75 6.18 -1.38
N LEU A 54 -3.98 7.12 -0.84
CA LEU A 54 -2.77 7.64 -1.45
C LEU A 54 -1.59 7.25 -0.58
N GLU A 55 -0.52 6.82 -1.21
CA GLU A 55 0.76 6.56 -0.57
C GLU A 55 1.85 7.45 -1.14
N ILE A 56 2.62 8.05 -0.25
CA ILE A 56 3.83 8.79 -0.56
C ILE A 56 4.98 7.94 -0.07
N ASN A 57 5.83 7.49 -0.99
CA ASN A 57 6.94 6.62 -0.65
C ASN A 57 8.26 7.36 -0.89
N TRP A 58 9.13 7.27 0.09
CA TRP A 58 10.53 7.62 -0.03
C TRP A 58 11.34 6.35 -0.19
N VAL A 59 12.05 6.23 -1.30
CA VAL A 59 12.89 5.08 -1.64
C VAL A 59 14.33 5.57 -1.76
N ASP A 60 15.23 4.86 -1.09
CA ASP A 60 16.67 5.19 -1.09
C ASP A 60 17.49 3.94 -1.42
N PHE A 61 18.24 4.01 -2.51
CA PHE A 61 19.24 3.03 -2.89
C PHE A 61 20.57 3.75 -3.09
N ALA A 62 21.46 3.61 -2.13
CA ALA A 62 22.81 4.17 -2.22
C ALA A 62 23.63 3.42 -3.27
N SER A 63 24.54 4.11 -3.94
CA SER A 63 25.48 3.51 -4.87
C SER A 63 26.92 3.77 -4.40
N ASP A 64 27.79 2.78 -4.57
CA ASP A 64 29.23 2.93 -4.36
C ASP A 64 29.87 3.82 -5.42
N ILE A 65 29.17 4.09 -6.51
CA ILE A 65 29.61 4.95 -7.60
C ILE A 65 29.10 6.36 -7.31
N GLU A 66 30.01 7.30 -7.11
CA GLU A 66 29.70 8.70 -6.84
C GLU A 66 28.74 9.27 -7.90
N GLY A 67 27.64 9.90 -7.43
CA GLY A 67 26.61 10.49 -8.29
C GLY A 67 25.57 9.53 -8.87
N LYS A 68 25.59 8.25 -8.51
CA LYS A 68 24.60 7.25 -8.97
C LYS A 68 23.63 6.76 -7.88
N ASN A 69 23.50 7.52 -6.81
CA ASN A 69 22.46 7.20 -5.82
C ASN A 69 21.07 7.29 -6.46
N PHE A 70 20.26 6.28 -6.22
CA PHE A 70 18.87 6.28 -6.60
C PHE A 70 18.02 6.64 -5.40
N GLN A 71 17.59 7.88 -5.35
CA GLN A 71 16.65 8.37 -4.34
C GLN A 71 15.45 8.94 -5.04
N THR A 72 14.26 8.45 -4.69
CA THR A 72 13.04 8.93 -5.33
C THR A 72 11.91 9.07 -4.35
N LEU A 73 11.08 10.04 -4.65
CA LEU A 73 9.77 10.20 -4.05
C LEU A 73 8.72 9.70 -5.03
N SER A 74 7.84 8.83 -4.55
CA SER A 74 6.75 8.31 -5.37
C SER A 74 5.40 8.57 -4.75
N TYR A 75 4.39 8.68 -5.60
CA TYR A 75 3.00 8.95 -5.24
C TYR A 75 2.12 7.89 -5.88
N PHE A 76 1.54 7.01 -5.09
CA PHE A 76 0.68 5.94 -5.57
C PHE A 76 -0.76 6.14 -5.13
N LEU A 77 -1.69 6.03 -6.08
CA LEU A 77 -3.08 5.75 -5.76
C LEU A 77 -3.18 4.24 -5.51
N VAL A 78 -3.65 3.86 -4.34
CA VAL A 78 -3.70 2.45 -3.92
C VAL A 78 -5.14 2.04 -3.64
N ALA A 79 -5.50 0.85 -4.11
CA ALA A 79 -6.71 0.16 -3.73
C ALA A 79 -6.33 -1.07 -2.91
N GLN A 80 -7.04 -1.28 -1.81
CA GLN A 80 -6.86 -2.44 -0.94
C GLN A 80 -8.16 -3.21 -0.86
N ILE A 81 -8.06 -4.50 -1.05
CA ILE A 81 -9.17 -5.44 -0.96
C ILE A 81 -8.89 -6.38 0.20
N ASP A 82 -9.85 -6.48 1.11
CA ASP A 82 -9.84 -7.53 2.12
C ASP A 82 -10.35 -8.82 1.47
N PRO A 83 -9.50 -9.84 1.24
CA PRO A 83 -9.94 -11.09 0.64
C PRO A 83 -10.88 -11.88 1.55
N ARG A 84 -11.03 -11.47 2.83
CA ARG A 84 -11.80 -12.19 3.86
C ARG A 84 -11.60 -13.70 3.80
N ILE A 85 -10.37 -14.11 3.61
CA ILE A 85 -10.00 -15.50 3.77
C ILE A 85 -10.14 -15.77 5.26
N ALA A 86 -11.32 -16.25 5.64
CA ALA A 86 -11.61 -16.67 7.02
C ALA A 86 -10.78 -17.92 7.33
N TRP A 87 -9.53 -17.72 7.61
CA TRP A 87 -8.70 -18.79 8.13
C TRP A 87 -9.03 -18.93 9.62
N PRO A 88 -9.45 -20.09 10.07
CA PRO A 88 -9.95 -20.26 11.43
C PRO A 88 -8.93 -19.96 12.53
N TRP A 89 -7.67 -19.82 12.18
CA TRP A 89 -6.57 -19.48 13.10
C TRP A 89 -6.11 -18.02 13.04
N VAL A 90 -6.74 -17.18 12.19
CA VAL A 90 -6.48 -15.73 12.19
C VAL A 90 -7.26 -15.08 13.33
N PRO A 91 -6.58 -14.35 14.23
CA PRO A 91 -7.26 -13.65 15.32
C PRO A 91 -8.30 -12.66 14.81
N SER A 92 -9.42 -12.53 15.52
CA SER A 92 -10.53 -11.64 15.11
C SER A 92 -10.17 -10.14 15.06
N ASN A 93 -9.07 -9.74 15.71
CA ASN A 93 -8.53 -8.39 15.68
C ASN A 93 -7.43 -8.19 14.61
N MET A 94 -7.18 -9.21 13.80
CA MET A 94 -6.25 -9.16 12.68
C MET A 94 -7.02 -8.97 11.38
N GLU A 95 -6.56 -8.03 10.57
CA GLU A 95 -7.04 -7.78 9.21
C GLU A 95 -5.92 -8.12 8.23
N THR A 96 -6.29 -8.76 7.13
CA THR A 96 -5.38 -9.03 6.02
C THR A 96 -5.90 -8.32 4.78
N GLY A 97 -5.03 -7.88 3.91
CA GLY A 97 -5.43 -7.21 2.68
C GLY A 97 -4.45 -7.45 1.54
N ILE A 98 -4.99 -7.42 0.33
CA ILE A 98 -4.21 -7.34 -0.90
C ILE A 98 -4.29 -5.90 -1.38
N LYS A 99 -3.12 -5.31 -1.62
CA LYS A 99 -2.98 -3.94 -2.10
C LYS A 99 -2.47 -3.95 -3.54
N ILE A 100 -3.07 -3.12 -4.36
CA ILE A 100 -2.58 -2.78 -5.69
C ILE A 100 -2.51 -1.26 -5.81
N GLY A 101 -1.54 -0.75 -6.52
CA GLY A 101 -1.41 0.69 -6.73
C GLY A 101 -0.68 1.02 -8.01
N ALA A 102 -0.96 2.23 -8.50
CA ALA A 102 -0.28 2.80 -9.64
C ALA A 102 -0.02 4.28 -9.38
N GLY A 103 1.07 4.80 -9.91
CA GLY A 103 1.39 6.19 -9.64
C GLY A 103 2.65 6.69 -10.33
N LEU A 104 3.06 7.86 -9.87
CA LEU A 104 4.24 8.55 -10.36
C LEU A 104 5.43 8.21 -9.48
N VAL A 105 6.53 7.90 -10.12
CA VAL A 105 7.83 7.69 -9.48
C VAL A 105 8.80 8.58 -10.23
N SER A 106 9.19 9.71 -9.63
CA SER A 106 9.99 10.73 -10.35
C SER A 106 11.33 10.15 -10.82
N PRO A 107 11.65 10.22 -12.13
CA PRO A 107 10.94 10.93 -13.21
C PRO A 107 9.91 10.08 -13.98
N GLY A 108 9.66 8.82 -13.62
CA GLY A 108 8.82 7.91 -14.36
C GLY A 108 7.48 7.58 -13.70
N TYR A 109 7.03 6.35 -13.91
CA TYR A 109 5.80 5.81 -13.34
C TYR A 109 6.03 4.39 -12.81
N GLY A 110 5.12 3.92 -11.99
CA GLY A 110 5.25 2.60 -11.40
C GLY A 110 3.94 1.97 -10.96
N PHE A 111 4.06 0.70 -10.64
CA PHE A 111 3.01 -0.13 -10.06
C PHE A 111 3.52 -0.78 -8.80
N THR A 112 2.62 -0.97 -7.85
CA THR A 112 2.88 -1.74 -6.64
C THR A 112 1.79 -2.78 -6.45
N ILE A 113 2.18 -3.97 -6.03
CA ILE A 113 1.29 -5.00 -5.56
C ILE A 113 1.84 -5.54 -4.26
N GLY A 114 0.98 -5.79 -3.29
CA GLY A 114 1.45 -6.27 -2.00
C GLY A 114 0.36 -6.86 -1.15
N GLY A 115 0.80 -7.31 0.01
CA GLY A 115 -0.06 -7.79 1.08
C GLY A 115 0.21 -7.02 2.36
N LEU A 116 -0.81 -6.91 3.18
CA LEU A 116 -0.66 -6.40 4.53
C LEU A 116 -1.41 -7.28 5.52
N SER A 117 -0.88 -7.34 6.73
CA SER A 117 -1.48 -8.01 7.86
C SER A 117 -1.36 -7.10 9.05
N VAL A 118 -2.46 -6.55 9.53
CA VAL A 118 -2.48 -5.58 10.61
C VAL A 118 -3.33 -6.05 11.78
N PHE A 119 -2.86 -5.74 12.97
CA PHE A 119 -3.58 -5.95 14.22
C PHE A 119 -4.19 -4.63 14.68
N ASN A 120 -5.47 -4.68 15.00
CA ASN A 120 -6.17 -3.58 15.66
C ASN A 120 -5.94 -3.71 17.16
N LEU A 121 -5.30 -2.73 17.76
CA LEU A 121 -5.03 -2.70 19.21
C LEU A 121 -6.23 -2.15 19.97
N LEU A 122 -7.32 -2.92 20.00
CA LEU A 122 -8.54 -2.54 20.69
C LEU A 122 -8.32 -2.35 22.20
N PRO A 123 -8.93 -1.33 22.82
CA PRO A 123 -9.94 -0.39 22.29
C PRO A 123 -9.36 0.86 21.60
N THR A 124 -8.07 0.93 21.35
CA THR A 124 -7.43 2.09 20.73
C THR A 124 -7.65 2.13 19.22
N PRO A 125 -7.52 3.29 18.58
CA PRO A 125 -7.57 3.38 17.12
C PRO A 125 -6.28 2.93 16.44
N ILE A 126 -5.31 2.45 17.19
CA ILE A 126 -3.96 2.12 16.71
C ILE A 126 -3.99 0.78 15.97
N ILE A 127 -3.30 0.76 14.85
CA ILE A 127 -2.99 -0.45 14.10
C ILE A 127 -1.48 -0.64 14.00
N ILE A 128 -1.05 -1.89 14.04
CA ILE A 128 0.35 -2.29 13.84
C ILE A 128 0.37 -3.57 13.03
N GLY A 129 1.34 -3.72 12.14
CA GLY A 129 1.40 -4.94 11.34
C GLY A 129 2.61 -5.04 10.45
N LEU A 130 2.49 -5.97 9.51
CA LEU A 130 3.48 -6.26 8.48
C LEU A 130 2.91 -5.90 7.12
N LYS A 131 3.78 -5.42 6.24
CA LYS A 131 3.47 -5.27 4.83
C LYS A 131 4.56 -5.91 3.97
N THR A 132 4.14 -6.41 2.83
CA THR A 132 5.01 -6.86 1.76
C THR A 132 4.60 -6.16 0.49
N GLU A 133 5.55 -5.75 -0.33
CA GLU A 133 5.27 -5.04 -1.57
C GLU A 133 6.25 -5.48 -2.64
N PHE A 134 5.74 -5.65 -3.84
CA PHE A 134 6.53 -5.72 -5.06
C PHE A 134 6.29 -4.44 -5.85
N ASN A 135 7.36 -3.73 -6.14
CA ASN A 135 7.35 -2.48 -6.86
C ASN A 135 7.99 -2.68 -8.23
N TRP A 136 7.31 -2.21 -9.25
CA TRP A 136 7.81 -2.17 -10.60
C TRP A 136 7.74 -0.73 -11.09
N VAL A 137 8.84 -0.23 -11.63
CA VAL A 137 8.97 1.16 -12.06
C VAL A 137 9.67 1.25 -13.41
N SER A 138 9.32 2.27 -14.17
CA SER A 138 9.88 2.55 -15.49
C SER A 138 10.34 4.00 -15.59
N GLY A 139 11.43 4.22 -16.30
CA GLY A 139 11.91 5.57 -16.61
C GLY A 139 12.73 6.22 -15.50
N ILE A 140 13.30 5.45 -14.56
CA ILE A 140 14.00 6.02 -13.42
C ILE A 140 15.50 6.19 -13.66
N ILE A 141 16.15 5.19 -14.27
CA ILE A 141 17.60 5.24 -14.57
C ILE A 141 17.81 5.89 -15.93
N ASP A 142 17.04 5.46 -16.91
CA ASP A 142 16.87 6.06 -18.23
C ASP A 142 15.43 5.78 -18.74
N GLU A 143 15.03 6.43 -19.84
CA GLU A 143 13.64 6.39 -20.33
C GLU A 143 13.13 4.97 -20.64
N ASP A 144 14.01 4.05 -21.01
CA ASP A 144 13.67 2.69 -21.42
C ASP A 144 13.88 1.65 -20.31
N THR A 145 14.59 2.03 -19.24
CA THR A 145 14.92 1.09 -18.17
C THR A 145 13.75 0.82 -17.26
N LYS A 146 13.51 -0.46 -17.03
CA LYS A 146 12.54 -0.98 -16.06
C LYS A 146 13.31 -1.59 -14.90
N THR A 147 12.87 -1.31 -13.70
CA THR A 147 13.45 -1.94 -12.52
C THR A 147 12.37 -2.36 -11.54
N TYR A 148 12.69 -3.31 -10.68
CA TYR A 148 11.77 -3.80 -9.67
C TYR A 148 12.50 -4.20 -8.40
N TRP A 149 11.78 -4.14 -7.30
CA TRP A 149 12.24 -4.64 -6.00
C TRP A 149 11.05 -5.08 -5.16
N ALA A 150 11.30 -5.99 -4.23
CA ALA A 150 10.34 -6.38 -3.23
C ALA A 150 10.75 -5.89 -1.85
N ASN A 151 9.79 -5.46 -1.08
CA ASN A 151 9.96 -4.97 0.28
C ASN A 151 9.25 -5.86 1.28
N ILE A 152 9.82 -5.95 2.48
CA ILE A 152 9.14 -6.38 3.68
C ILE A 152 9.29 -5.31 4.75
N GLY A 153 8.24 -5.02 5.48
CA GLY A 153 8.28 -3.94 6.47
C GLY A 153 7.22 -3.98 7.52
N LEU A 154 7.36 -3.04 8.44
CA LEU A 154 6.41 -2.77 9.50
C LEU A 154 5.49 -1.63 9.08
N ILE A 155 4.23 -1.72 9.47
CA ILE A 155 3.25 -0.65 9.29
C ILE A 155 2.66 -0.29 10.66
N PHE A 156 2.57 1.01 10.90
CA PHE A 156 1.91 1.62 12.03
C PHE A 156 0.85 2.56 11.52
N GLY A 157 -0.25 2.67 12.23
CA GLY A 157 -1.28 3.61 11.80
C GLY A 157 -2.35 3.85 12.83
N ILE A 158 -3.28 4.70 12.44
CA ILE A 158 -4.46 5.02 13.22
C ILE A 158 -5.70 4.98 12.32
N ASN A 159 -6.76 4.40 12.85
CA ASN A 159 -8.09 4.46 12.26
C ASN A 159 -8.83 5.65 12.86
N ILE A 160 -9.29 6.56 12.01
CA ILE A 160 -10.04 7.74 12.41
C ILE A 160 -11.49 7.47 12.05
N GLN A 161 -12.37 7.54 13.06
CA GLN A 161 -13.80 7.43 12.79
C GLN A 161 -14.30 8.76 12.22
N ASP A 162 -14.70 8.74 10.96
CA ASP A 162 -15.21 9.93 10.29
C ASP A 162 -16.64 10.24 10.73
N LYS A 163 -16.88 11.53 10.97
CA LYS A 163 -18.23 12.09 11.05
C LYS A 163 -18.72 12.62 9.71
N LEU A 164 -17.93 12.40 8.65
CA LEU A 164 -18.30 12.82 7.30
C LEU A 164 -19.48 11.98 6.80
N PRO A 165 -20.46 12.60 6.16
CA PRO A 165 -21.61 11.89 5.64
C PRO A 165 -21.18 10.85 4.59
N GLU A 166 -21.96 9.79 4.45
CA GLU A 166 -21.77 8.65 3.53
C GLU A 166 -21.87 9.03 2.03
N ILE A 167 -21.34 10.18 1.65
CA ILE A 167 -21.49 10.76 0.31
C ILE A 167 -20.88 9.87 -0.80
N PHE A 168 -20.14 8.84 -0.44
CA PHE A 168 -19.41 7.98 -1.38
C PHE A 168 -19.71 6.49 -1.25
N ASP A 169 -20.85 6.11 -0.68
CA ASP A 169 -21.33 4.73 -0.78
C ASP A 169 -21.88 4.51 -2.19
N ILE A 170 -20.96 4.44 -3.15
CA ILE A 170 -21.30 4.12 -4.54
C ILE A 170 -21.28 2.61 -4.66
N ASP A 171 -22.47 1.99 -4.64
CA ASP A 171 -22.63 0.64 -5.14
C ASP A 171 -22.37 0.67 -6.65
N LEU A 172 -21.18 0.22 -7.03
CA LEU A 172 -20.88 0.02 -8.45
C LEU A 172 -21.75 -1.15 -8.94
N PRO A 173 -22.57 -0.93 -9.99
CA PRO A 173 -23.35 -2.00 -10.56
C PRO A 173 -22.41 -3.11 -11.03
N ASN A 174 -22.84 -4.35 -10.82
CA ASN A 174 -22.09 -5.52 -11.23
C ASN A 174 -21.91 -5.47 -12.76
N ILE A 175 -20.72 -5.10 -13.23
CA ILE A 175 -20.42 -4.91 -14.64
C ILE A 175 -20.55 -6.24 -15.41
N PHE A 176 -20.53 -7.38 -14.71
CA PHE A 176 -20.66 -8.70 -15.31
C PHE A 176 -22.09 -9.15 -15.53
N ASP A 177 -23.10 -8.45 -15.02
CA ASP A 177 -24.52 -8.71 -15.31
C ASP A 177 -24.97 -8.08 -16.64
N ILE A 178 -24.05 -7.43 -17.39
CA ILE A 178 -24.35 -6.77 -18.66
C ILE A 178 -23.93 -7.63 -19.88
N PHE A 179 -23.31 -8.80 -19.64
CA PHE A 179 -22.92 -9.75 -20.70
C PHE A 179 -23.58 -11.13 -20.48
#